data_6ff1f6f912e7a9b314eb70a179123d1e
#
_entry.id   6ff1f6f912e7a9b314eb70a179123d1e
#
_cell.length_a   1.000
_cell.length_b   1.000
_cell.length_c   1.000
_cell.angle_alpha   90.00
_cell.angle_beta   90.00
_cell.angle_gamma   90.00
#
_symmetry.space_group_name_H-M   'P 1'
#
loop_
_entity.id
_entity.type
_entity.pdbx_description
1 polymer ?
#
loop_
_entity_poly.entity_id
_entity_poly.type
_entity_poly.pdbx_seq_one_letter_code
_entity_poly.pdbx_strand_id
1 'polypeptide(L)'
;MNIAFFNDIRNEILNQISSAKEEINIAMAWFTNQDLLDALNSKLKENVMVNLIILDDEINRNDIYGLDFVSFINNGGNFYLSSISDKFLHHKFCIIDSKIIITGSYNWTNYAEYRNDENIIISDDQYVVLLYK
;
A
#
# COMPACT_ATOMS: atom_id res chain seq x y z
N MET A 1 7.00 19.44 -1.93
CA MET A 1 6.49 19.15 -0.58
C MET A 1 7.03 17.81 -0.10
N ASN A 2 7.68 17.80 1.02
CA ASN A 2 8.10 16.58 1.69
C ASN A 2 7.64 16.66 3.13
N ILE A 3 6.78 15.73 3.54
CA ILE A 3 6.19 15.73 4.88
C ILE A 3 6.43 14.36 5.51
N ALA A 4 7.00 14.35 6.72
CA ALA A 4 7.19 13.13 7.50
C ALA A 4 6.09 13.00 8.54
N PHE A 5 5.61 11.77 8.75
CA PHE A 5 4.63 11.46 9.77
C PHE A 5 5.14 10.31 10.65
N PHE A 6 4.98 10.46 11.95
CA PHE A 6 5.34 9.45 12.95
C PHE A 6 4.12 8.93 13.72
N ASN A 7 2.97 9.58 13.56
CA ASN A 7 1.71 9.22 14.19
C ASN A 7 0.59 9.31 13.18
N ASP A 8 -0.52 8.65 13.46
CA ASP A 8 -1.74 8.71 12.66
C ASP A 8 -1.50 8.30 11.20
N ILE A 9 -0.56 7.38 11.01
CA ILE A 9 -0.02 7.03 9.69
C ILE A 9 -1.10 6.46 8.78
N ARG A 10 -1.93 5.53 9.28
CA ARG A 10 -3.00 4.93 8.48
C ARG A 10 -3.94 5.99 7.93
N ASN A 11 -4.34 6.95 8.74
CA ASN A 11 -5.25 8.02 8.30
C ASN A 11 -4.61 8.90 7.24
N GLU A 12 -3.32 9.19 7.34
CA GLU A 12 -2.60 9.94 6.32
C GLU A 12 -2.55 9.17 4.99
N ILE A 13 -2.32 7.86 5.05
CA ILE A 13 -2.35 7.01 3.86
C ILE A 13 -3.76 6.98 3.26
N LEU A 14 -4.79 6.82 4.09
CA LEU A 14 -6.18 6.82 3.63
C LEU A 14 -6.55 8.15 2.94
N ASN A 15 -6.09 9.27 3.48
CA ASN A 15 -6.31 10.59 2.87
C ASN A 15 -5.68 10.68 1.48
N GLN A 16 -4.47 10.18 1.32
CA GLN A 16 -3.79 10.18 0.02
C GLN A 16 -4.48 9.24 -0.97
N ILE A 17 -4.86 8.05 -0.55
CA ILE A 17 -5.60 7.11 -1.40
C ILE A 17 -6.91 7.76 -1.89
N SER A 18 -7.63 8.42 -0.99
CA SER A 18 -8.91 9.06 -1.35
C SER A 18 -8.76 10.15 -2.40
N SER A 19 -7.58 10.75 -2.51
CA SER A 19 -7.29 11.79 -3.50
C SER A 19 -6.93 11.25 -4.88
N ALA A 20 -6.70 9.96 -5.02
CA ALA A 20 -6.27 9.34 -6.28
C ALA A 20 -7.36 9.46 -7.36
N LYS A 21 -6.94 9.77 -8.59
CA LYS A 21 -7.85 9.95 -9.72
C LYS A 21 -7.55 9.05 -10.91
N GLU A 22 -6.32 8.59 -11.06
CA GLU A 22 -5.89 7.83 -12.23
C GLU A 22 -5.34 6.45 -11.87
N GLU A 23 -4.31 6.40 -11.02
CA GLU A 23 -3.68 5.11 -10.69
C GLU A 23 -3.03 5.12 -9.31
N ILE A 24 -2.98 3.93 -8.71
CA ILE A 24 -2.27 3.66 -7.47
C ILE A 24 -1.40 2.44 -7.70
N ASN A 25 -0.09 2.57 -7.44
CA ASN A 25 0.88 1.49 -7.55
C ASN A 25 1.49 1.22 -6.18
N ILE A 26 1.38 -0.03 -5.70
CA ILE A 26 1.77 -0.39 -4.34
C ILE A 26 2.71 -1.59 -4.37
N ALA A 27 3.85 -1.46 -3.68
CA ALA A 27 4.70 -2.59 -3.31
C ALA A 27 4.75 -2.65 -1.79
N MET A 28 4.18 -3.69 -1.21
CA MET A 28 3.97 -3.78 0.23
C MET A 28 4.29 -5.19 0.72
N ALA A 29 5.32 -5.32 1.56
CA ALA A 29 5.73 -6.63 2.07
C ALA A 29 4.55 -7.32 2.78
N TRP A 30 3.97 -6.68 3.79
CA TRP A 30 2.83 -7.23 4.53
C TRP A 30 1.64 -6.30 4.47
N PHE A 31 0.52 -6.86 4.01
CA PHE A 31 -0.72 -6.12 3.82
C PHE A 31 -1.86 -6.91 4.46
N THR A 32 -2.22 -6.55 5.68
CA THR A 32 -3.28 -7.19 6.46
C THR A 32 -4.28 -6.21 7.07
N ASN A 33 -4.22 -4.93 6.69
CA ASN A 33 -5.15 -3.91 7.19
C ASN A 33 -6.38 -3.81 6.28
N GLN A 34 -7.54 -4.19 6.81
CA GLN A 34 -8.78 -4.21 6.05
C GLN A 34 -9.23 -2.82 5.60
N ASP A 35 -9.03 -1.78 6.42
CA ASP A 35 -9.44 -0.43 6.06
C ASP A 35 -8.71 0.07 4.81
N LEU A 36 -7.42 -0.25 4.70
CA LEU A 36 -6.63 0.12 3.52
C LEU A 36 -7.09 -0.66 2.28
N LEU A 37 -7.41 -1.94 2.43
CA LEU A 37 -7.95 -2.72 1.31
C LEU A 37 -9.31 -2.19 0.87
N ASP A 38 -10.19 -1.86 1.82
CA ASP A 38 -11.50 -1.28 1.50
C ASP A 38 -11.36 0.04 0.74
N ALA A 39 -10.38 0.87 1.12
CA ALA A 39 -10.09 2.13 0.42
C ALA A 39 -9.68 1.88 -1.04
N LEU A 40 -8.82 0.87 -1.28
CA LEU A 40 -8.42 0.50 -2.64
C LEU A 40 -9.60 -0.02 -3.45
N ASN A 41 -10.45 -0.85 -2.86
CA ASN A 41 -11.66 -1.35 -3.52
C ASN A 41 -12.60 -0.20 -3.91
N SER A 42 -12.75 0.80 -3.04
CA SER A 42 -13.55 1.99 -3.34
C SER A 42 -12.99 2.73 -4.56
N LYS A 43 -11.67 2.83 -4.67
CA LYS A 43 -11.01 3.48 -5.81
C LYS A 43 -11.19 2.69 -7.10
N LEU A 44 -11.13 1.37 -7.04
CA LEU A 44 -11.41 0.53 -8.22
C LEU A 44 -12.82 0.78 -8.75
N LYS A 45 -13.80 0.96 -7.88
CA LYS A 45 -15.18 1.28 -8.27
C LYS A 45 -15.32 2.68 -8.87
N GLU A 46 -14.37 3.57 -8.62
CA GLU A 46 -14.28 4.90 -9.24
C GLU A 46 -13.44 4.91 -10.51
N ASN A 47 -13.10 3.74 -11.05
CA ASN A 47 -12.28 3.56 -12.25
C ASN A 47 -10.83 4.02 -12.10
N VAL A 48 -10.31 4.04 -10.90
CA VAL A 48 -8.88 4.22 -10.64
C VAL A 48 -8.18 2.87 -10.84
N MET A 49 -7.10 2.86 -11.61
CA MET A 49 -6.29 1.65 -11.78
C MET A 49 -5.48 1.40 -10.51
N VAL A 50 -5.51 0.18 -9.98
CA VAL A 50 -4.73 -0.18 -8.79
C VAL A 50 -3.89 -1.42 -9.08
N ASN A 51 -2.58 -1.29 -8.93
CA ASN A 51 -1.61 -2.37 -9.06
C ASN A 51 -0.99 -2.65 -7.69
N LEU A 52 -1.05 -3.88 -7.24
CA LEU A 52 -0.60 -4.29 -5.92
C LEU A 52 0.26 -5.54 -6.00
N ILE A 53 1.47 -5.46 -5.43
CA ILE A 53 2.30 -6.63 -5.18
C ILE A 53 2.58 -6.77 -3.69
N ILE A 54 2.37 -7.97 -3.16
CA ILE A 54 2.67 -8.31 -1.76
C ILE A 54 3.53 -9.56 -1.69
N LEU A 55 4.12 -9.81 -0.53
CA LEU A 55 4.90 -11.01 -0.30
C LEU A 55 3.97 -12.22 -0.13
N ASP A 56 4.29 -13.32 -0.78
CA ASP A 56 3.57 -14.59 -0.61
C ASP A 56 4.17 -15.34 0.57
N ASP A 57 3.67 -15.08 1.76
CA ASP A 57 4.17 -15.70 2.99
C ASP A 57 3.06 -15.97 4.01
N GLU A 58 3.46 -16.55 5.15
CA GLU A 58 2.55 -16.94 6.21
C GLU A 58 1.83 -15.78 6.86
N ILE A 59 2.43 -14.58 6.87
CA ILE A 59 1.80 -13.40 7.45
C ILE A 59 0.63 -12.94 6.59
N ASN A 60 0.86 -12.79 5.28
CA ASN A 60 -0.21 -12.37 4.37
C ASN A 60 -1.27 -13.44 4.16
N ARG A 61 -0.94 -14.72 4.34
CA ARG A 61 -1.88 -15.85 4.20
C ARG A 61 -2.46 -16.35 5.52
N ASN A 62 -2.28 -15.62 6.60
CA ASN A 62 -2.73 -16.06 7.92
C ASN A 62 -4.25 -16.28 7.95
N ASP A 63 -4.70 -17.39 8.55
CA ASP A 63 -6.11 -17.79 8.57
C ASP A 63 -6.98 -16.86 9.43
N ILE A 64 -6.37 -16.13 10.37
CA ILE A 64 -7.11 -15.28 11.32
C ILE A 64 -7.17 -13.83 10.82
N TYR A 65 -6.03 -13.24 10.46
CA TYR A 65 -5.93 -11.82 10.11
C TYR A 65 -5.55 -11.56 8.65
N GLY A 66 -5.23 -12.59 7.89
CA GLY A 66 -4.96 -12.44 6.45
C GLY A 66 -6.19 -11.92 5.72
N LEU A 67 -5.98 -11.07 4.72
CA LEU A 67 -7.07 -10.47 3.96
C LEU A 67 -7.48 -11.36 2.79
N ASP A 68 -8.75 -11.24 2.39
CA ASP A 68 -9.27 -11.85 1.18
C ASP A 68 -9.16 -10.84 0.03
N PHE A 69 -8.27 -11.10 -0.91
CA PHE A 69 -8.05 -10.23 -2.08
C PHE A 69 -8.94 -10.58 -3.27
N VAL A 70 -9.85 -11.54 -3.14
CA VAL A 70 -10.75 -11.92 -4.24
C VAL A 70 -11.62 -10.73 -4.66
N SER A 71 -12.15 -9.98 -3.70
CA SER A 71 -12.95 -8.78 -4.01
C SER A 71 -12.13 -7.74 -4.76
N PHE A 72 -10.86 -7.56 -4.40
CA PHE A 72 -9.95 -6.66 -5.08
C PHE A 72 -9.77 -7.07 -6.55
N ILE A 73 -9.51 -8.35 -6.80
CA ILE A 73 -9.35 -8.89 -8.15
C ILE A 73 -10.66 -8.76 -8.93
N ASN A 74 -11.79 -9.09 -8.32
CA ASN A 74 -13.10 -9.03 -8.97
C ASN A 74 -13.52 -7.58 -9.32
N ASN A 75 -13.05 -6.59 -8.57
CA ASN A 75 -13.27 -5.19 -8.88
C ASN A 75 -12.31 -4.63 -9.95
N GLY A 76 -11.43 -5.47 -10.49
CA GLY A 76 -10.50 -5.08 -11.55
C GLY A 76 -9.10 -4.72 -11.08
N GLY A 77 -8.77 -4.96 -9.83
CA GLY A 77 -7.43 -4.75 -9.30
C GLY A 77 -6.42 -5.74 -9.90
N ASN A 78 -5.22 -5.26 -10.15
CA ASN A 78 -4.11 -6.11 -10.59
C ASN A 78 -3.32 -6.55 -9.37
N PHE A 79 -3.33 -7.84 -9.10
CA PHE A 79 -2.77 -8.42 -7.88
C PHE A 79 -1.64 -9.39 -8.20
N TYR A 80 -0.49 -9.19 -7.57
CA TYR A 80 0.71 -10.00 -7.77
C TYR A 80 1.25 -10.49 -6.43
N LEU A 81 1.74 -11.73 -6.42
CA LEU A 81 2.40 -12.33 -5.26
C LEU A 81 3.90 -12.50 -5.56
N SER A 82 4.74 -11.99 -4.67
CA SER A 82 6.19 -12.16 -4.77
C SER A 82 6.62 -13.37 -3.95
N SER A 83 7.30 -14.33 -4.58
CA SER A 83 7.75 -15.55 -3.90
C SER A 83 8.91 -15.26 -2.95
N ILE A 84 8.89 -15.88 -1.77
CA ILE A 84 9.99 -15.81 -0.81
C ILE A 84 11.23 -16.61 -1.27
N SER A 85 11.10 -17.46 -2.30
CA SER A 85 12.22 -18.20 -2.87
C SER A 85 13.12 -17.32 -3.75
N ASP A 86 12.63 -16.18 -4.18
CA ASP A 86 13.39 -15.17 -4.89
C ASP A 86 14.00 -14.18 -3.89
N LYS A 87 14.27 -12.93 -4.31
CA LYS A 87 14.61 -11.88 -3.37
C LYS A 87 13.40 -11.57 -2.50
N PHE A 88 13.61 -11.44 -1.21
CA PHE A 88 12.54 -11.14 -0.27
C PHE A 88 12.01 -9.74 -0.52
N LEU A 89 10.74 -9.62 -0.91
CA LEU A 89 10.08 -8.34 -1.08
C LEU A 89 9.95 -7.66 0.28
N HIS A 90 10.68 -6.58 0.49
CA HIS A 90 10.64 -5.84 1.74
C HIS A 90 10.25 -4.37 1.55
N HIS A 91 9.80 -4.01 0.37
CA HIS A 91 9.35 -2.66 0.06
C HIS A 91 8.04 -2.32 0.77
N LYS A 92 7.88 -1.03 1.06
CA LYS A 92 6.69 -0.48 1.71
C LYS A 92 6.43 0.89 1.12
N PHE A 93 5.96 0.92 -0.13
CA PHE A 93 5.67 2.19 -0.78
C PHE A 93 4.40 2.15 -1.63
N CYS A 94 3.85 3.34 -1.85
CA CYS A 94 2.66 3.56 -2.64
C CYS A 94 2.87 4.82 -3.49
N ILE A 95 2.58 4.73 -4.78
CA ILE A 95 2.66 5.86 -5.70
C ILE A 95 1.25 6.17 -6.18
N ILE A 96 0.85 7.43 -6.06
CA ILE A 96 -0.49 7.90 -6.42
C ILE A 96 -0.38 8.86 -7.61
N ASP A 97 -1.08 8.54 -8.70
CA ASP A 97 -1.21 9.36 -9.90
C ASP A 97 0.13 9.76 -10.53
N SER A 98 1.18 8.98 -10.31
CA SER A 98 2.55 9.31 -10.74
C SER A 98 3.04 10.66 -10.21
N LYS A 99 2.44 11.16 -9.13
CA LYS A 99 2.73 12.49 -8.57
C LYS A 99 3.18 12.46 -7.13
N ILE A 100 2.72 11.47 -6.36
CA ILE A 100 2.97 11.40 -4.91
C ILE A 100 3.52 10.02 -4.59
N ILE A 101 4.57 9.97 -3.76
CA ILE A 101 5.11 8.74 -3.18
C ILE A 101 4.92 8.76 -1.67
N ILE A 102 4.46 7.63 -1.13
CA ILE A 102 4.40 7.37 0.30
C ILE A 102 5.37 6.22 0.57
N THR A 103 6.38 6.45 1.39
CA THR A 103 7.38 5.44 1.71
C THR A 103 7.87 5.58 3.13
N GLY A 104 8.39 4.50 3.71
CA GLY A 104 8.92 4.50 5.06
C GLY A 104 9.00 3.08 5.62
N SER A 105 8.93 2.96 6.93
CA SER A 105 9.01 1.66 7.61
C SER A 105 7.67 0.93 7.72
N TYR A 106 6.56 1.61 7.47
CA TYR A 106 5.20 1.19 7.81
C TYR A 106 4.66 0.15 6.83
N ASN A 107 4.52 -1.10 7.29
CA ASN A 107 3.72 -2.11 6.61
C ASN A 107 2.22 -1.80 6.79
N TRP A 108 1.41 -2.16 5.84
CA TRP A 108 -0.03 -1.93 5.90
C TRP A 108 -0.72 -2.99 6.75
N THR A 109 -0.41 -2.97 8.06
CA THR A 109 -0.90 -3.91 9.04
C THR A 109 -1.42 -3.19 10.28
N ASN A 110 -2.32 -3.83 11.02
CA ASN A 110 -2.73 -3.31 12.33
C ASN A 110 -1.57 -3.34 13.32
N TYR A 111 -0.66 -4.31 13.18
CA TYR A 111 0.52 -4.39 14.04
C TYR A 111 1.40 -3.15 13.90
N ALA A 112 1.64 -2.71 12.65
CA ALA A 112 2.40 -1.48 12.41
C ALA A 112 1.68 -0.24 12.97
N GLU A 113 0.36 -0.19 12.87
CA GLU A 113 -0.43 0.95 13.34
C GLU A 113 -0.43 1.05 14.87
N TYR A 114 -0.57 -0.07 15.59
CA TYR A 114 -0.83 -0.04 17.02
C TYR A 114 0.33 -0.51 17.91
N ARG A 115 1.31 -1.23 17.37
CA ARG A 115 2.32 -1.94 18.16
C ARG A 115 3.75 -1.48 17.91
N ASN A 116 4.01 -0.76 16.81
CA ASN A 116 5.36 -0.34 16.43
C ASN A 116 5.48 1.17 16.43
N ASP A 117 6.70 1.65 16.66
CA ASP A 117 7.10 3.01 16.30
C ASP A 117 7.48 2.99 14.81
N GLU A 118 6.74 3.71 13.99
CA GLU A 118 6.89 3.71 12.55
C GLU A 118 6.95 5.13 12.02
N ASN A 119 7.38 5.26 10.77
CA ASN A 119 7.35 6.54 10.08
C ASN A 119 7.07 6.36 8.59
N ILE A 120 6.54 7.42 7.99
CA ILE A 120 6.43 7.56 6.54
C ILE A 120 6.85 8.96 6.12
N ILE A 121 7.24 9.08 4.85
CA ILE A 121 7.38 10.35 4.16
C ILE A 121 6.37 10.37 3.02
N ILE A 122 5.68 11.49 2.86
CA ILE A 122 4.85 11.78 1.68
C ILE A 122 5.58 12.86 0.89
N SER A 123 5.90 12.57 -0.36
CA SER A 123 6.66 13.49 -1.21
C SER A 123 6.01 13.64 -2.58
N ASP A 124 6.02 14.86 -3.10
CA ASP A 124 5.65 15.15 -4.48
C ASP A 124 6.86 15.54 -5.36
N ASP A 125 8.06 15.31 -4.87
CA ASP A 125 9.28 15.54 -5.64
C ASP A 125 9.27 14.63 -6.88
N GLN A 126 9.17 15.20 -8.06
CA GLN A 126 9.01 14.45 -9.30
C GLN A 126 10.22 13.57 -9.62
N TYR A 127 11.40 14.00 -9.24
CA TYR A 127 12.60 13.19 -9.42
C TYR A 127 12.56 11.94 -8.55
N VAL A 128 12.15 12.08 -7.28
CA VAL A 128 12.00 10.94 -6.36
C VAL A 128 10.90 10.00 -6.86
N VAL A 129 9.74 10.53 -7.20
CA VAL A 129 8.60 9.74 -7.71
C VAL A 129 9.02 8.92 -8.93
N LEU A 130 9.76 9.53 -9.84
CA LEU A 130 10.22 8.86 -11.05
C LEU A 130 11.10 7.64 -10.75
N LEU A 131 11.95 7.71 -9.73
CA LEU A 131 12.84 6.61 -9.36
C LEU A 131 12.07 5.40 -8.78
N TYR A 132 10.91 5.62 -8.16
CA TYR A 132 10.08 4.54 -7.61
C TYR A 132 9.14 3.93 -8.65
N LYS A 133 8.94 4.59 -9.73
CA LYS A 133 7.99 4.19 -10.77
C LYS A 133 8.39 2.96 -11.65
#